data_6fd327e9f1b19efadee9bcace1e48540
#
_entry.id   6fd327e9f1b19efadee9bcace1e48540
#
_cell.length_a   1.000
_cell.length_b   1.000
_cell.length_c   1.000
_cell.angle_alpha   90.00
_cell.angle_beta   90.00
_cell.angle_gamma   90.00
#
_symmetry.space_group_name_H-M   'P 1'
#
loop_
_entity.id
_entity.type
_entity.pdbx_description
1 polymer ?
#
loop_
_entity_poly.entity_id
_entity_poly.type
_entity_poly.pdbx_seq_one_letter_code
_entity_poly.pdbx_strand_id
1 'polypeptide(L)'
;GTLNADALRINKDAQAFVRAFFEQHKPVAAICHAPWTLIEAGVVDGRRLTSYASLESDLKNAGAQWVDEEVVVDNGLTTSRSPDDLDAFNAKLVEELSEGKHEDQTA
;
A
#
# COMPACT_ATOMS: atom_id res chain seq x y z
N GLY A 1 0.53 14.21 -2.63
CA GLY A 1 -0.79 14.67 -2.18
C GLY A 1 -1.91 13.96 -2.92
N THR A 2 -3.12 14.29 -2.56
CA THR A 2 -4.33 13.64 -3.08
C THR A 2 -4.44 13.70 -4.61
N LEU A 3 -4.13 14.84 -5.21
CA LEU A 3 -4.21 15.01 -6.67
C LEU A 3 -3.23 14.09 -7.41
N ASN A 4 -2.02 13.94 -6.89
CA ASN A 4 -1.03 13.06 -7.50
C ASN A 4 -1.43 11.60 -7.37
N ALA A 5 -1.97 11.20 -6.22
CA ALA A 5 -2.45 9.84 -6.01
C ALA A 5 -3.61 9.52 -6.96
N ASP A 6 -4.54 10.45 -7.12
CA ASP A 6 -5.67 10.27 -8.04
C ASP A 6 -5.20 10.16 -9.49
N ALA A 7 -4.23 10.99 -9.90
CA ALA A 7 -3.67 10.93 -11.25
C ALA A 7 -2.92 9.62 -11.50
N LEU A 8 -2.15 9.14 -10.53
CA LEU A 8 -1.37 7.91 -10.65
C LEU A 8 -2.25 6.67 -10.80
N ARG A 9 -3.42 6.64 -10.21
CA ARG A 9 -4.28 5.45 -10.28
C ARG A 9 -4.81 5.16 -11.69
N ILE A 10 -4.81 6.15 -12.58
CA ILE A 10 -5.19 5.95 -13.98
C ILE A 10 -3.98 5.80 -14.90
N ASN A 11 -2.77 5.87 -14.37
CA ASN A 11 -1.54 5.72 -15.15
C ASN A 11 -1.17 4.25 -15.24
N LYS A 12 -1.27 3.67 -16.43
CA LYS A 12 -1.02 2.24 -16.63
C LYS A 12 0.42 1.84 -16.40
N ASP A 13 1.38 2.74 -16.67
CA ASP A 13 2.80 2.46 -16.42
C ASP A 13 3.09 2.42 -14.93
N ALA A 14 2.46 3.30 -14.14
CA ALA A 14 2.57 3.27 -12.69
C ALA A 14 2.00 1.98 -12.11
N GLN A 15 0.85 1.54 -12.60
CA GLN A 15 0.22 0.29 -12.18
C GLN A 15 1.11 -0.92 -12.49
N ALA A 16 1.68 -0.98 -13.69
CA ALA A 16 2.57 -2.05 -14.09
C ALA A 16 3.84 -2.08 -13.24
N PHE A 17 4.39 -0.92 -12.91
CA PHE A 17 5.56 -0.80 -12.04
C PHE A 17 5.26 -1.34 -10.63
N VAL A 18 4.13 -0.98 -10.05
CA VAL A 18 3.71 -1.46 -8.73
C VAL A 18 3.53 -2.98 -8.75
N ARG A 19 2.82 -3.51 -9.75
CA ARG A 19 2.62 -4.96 -9.87
C ARG A 19 3.93 -5.71 -9.96
N ALA A 20 4.92 -5.18 -10.70
CA ALA A 20 6.23 -5.80 -10.82
C ALA A 20 6.93 -5.95 -9.47
N PHE A 21 6.78 -4.98 -8.57
CA PHE A 21 7.32 -5.08 -7.22
C PHE A 21 6.71 -6.23 -6.42
N PHE A 22 5.38 -6.40 -6.51
CA PHE A 22 4.71 -7.53 -5.86
C PHE A 22 5.12 -8.86 -6.47
N GLU A 23 5.19 -8.94 -7.79
CA GLU A 23 5.61 -10.17 -8.49
C GLU A 23 7.04 -10.58 -8.16
N GLN A 24 7.92 -9.61 -7.89
CA GLN A 24 9.31 -9.84 -7.51
C GLN A 24 9.49 -9.98 -5.99
N HIS A 25 8.42 -9.99 -5.22
CA HIS A 25 8.42 -10.09 -3.76
C HIS A 25 9.23 -9.00 -3.07
N LYS A 26 9.23 -7.80 -3.64
CA LYS A 26 9.90 -6.63 -3.06
C LYS A 26 8.99 -5.88 -2.10
N PRO A 27 9.53 -5.28 -1.03
CA PRO A 27 8.73 -4.46 -0.14
C PRO A 27 8.07 -3.29 -0.88
N VAL A 28 6.82 -3.02 -0.52
CA VAL A 28 6.06 -1.87 -1.03
C VAL A 28 5.52 -1.10 0.17
N ALA A 29 5.59 0.21 0.11
CA ALA A 29 5.07 1.08 1.17
C ALA A 29 4.18 2.16 0.56
N ALA A 30 3.03 2.40 1.19
CA ALA A 30 2.08 3.39 0.72
C ALA A 30 1.43 4.10 1.90
N ILE A 31 1.26 5.41 1.79
CA ILE A 31 0.69 6.23 2.86
C ILE A 31 -0.40 7.14 2.30
N CYS A 32 -1.39 7.48 3.14
CA CYS A 32 -2.45 8.43 2.85
C CYS A 32 -3.33 7.98 1.70
N HIS A 33 -3.29 8.66 0.55
CA HIS A 33 -4.10 8.33 -0.64
C HIS A 33 -3.39 7.40 -1.63
N ALA A 34 -2.12 7.10 -1.43
CA ALA A 34 -1.36 6.23 -2.34
C ALA A 34 -1.99 4.84 -2.56
N PRO A 35 -2.70 4.23 -1.58
CA PRO A 35 -3.41 2.96 -1.83
C PRO A 35 -4.41 2.96 -2.97
N TRP A 36 -4.86 4.12 -3.46
CA TRP A 36 -5.67 4.16 -4.70
C TRP A 36 -4.93 3.52 -5.88
N THR A 37 -3.63 3.77 -5.99
CA THR A 37 -2.82 3.16 -7.05
C THR A 37 -2.74 1.64 -6.87
N LEU A 38 -2.71 1.15 -5.63
CA LEU A 38 -2.71 -0.28 -5.33
C LEU A 38 -4.01 -0.95 -5.75
N ILE A 39 -5.15 -0.26 -5.59
CA ILE A 39 -6.45 -0.77 -6.05
C ILE A 39 -6.42 -1.00 -7.56
N GLU A 40 -5.99 0.00 -8.31
CA GLU A 40 -5.94 -0.08 -9.78
C GLU A 40 -4.92 -1.10 -10.27
N ALA A 41 -3.84 -1.31 -9.53
CA ALA A 41 -2.87 -2.36 -9.85
C ALA A 41 -3.41 -3.77 -9.54
N GLY A 42 -4.51 -3.88 -8.80
CA GLY A 42 -5.15 -5.16 -8.51
C GLY A 42 -4.43 -5.98 -7.45
N VAL A 43 -3.76 -5.35 -6.49
CA VAL A 43 -2.90 -6.03 -5.52
C VAL A 43 -3.42 -5.99 -4.08
N VAL A 44 -4.62 -5.45 -3.83
CA VAL A 44 -5.12 -5.27 -2.45
C VAL A 44 -6.08 -6.37 -1.97
N ASP A 45 -6.60 -7.20 -2.86
CA ASP A 45 -7.58 -8.22 -2.48
C ASP A 45 -7.02 -9.19 -1.45
N GLY A 46 -7.74 -9.35 -0.35
CA GLY A 46 -7.33 -10.25 0.74
C GLY A 46 -6.25 -9.68 1.66
N ARG A 47 -5.73 -8.47 1.42
CA ARG A 47 -4.68 -7.89 2.24
C ARG A 47 -5.25 -7.05 3.38
N ARG A 48 -4.59 -7.11 4.53
CA ARG A 48 -4.85 -6.19 5.64
C ARG A 48 -4.01 -4.94 5.44
N LEU A 49 -4.65 -3.77 5.46
CA LEU A 49 -3.97 -2.50 5.21
C LEU A 49 -4.72 -1.33 5.83
N THR A 50 -4.11 -0.16 5.77
CA THR A 50 -4.74 1.09 6.13
C THR A 50 -4.44 2.17 5.10
N SER A 51 -5.07 3.32 5.25
CA SER A 51 -4.93 4.46 4.35
C SER A 51 -5.49 5.70 5.00
N TYR A 52 -5.51 6.82 4.27
CA TYR A 52 -6.33 7.95 4.67
C TYR A 52 -7.80 7.49 4.77
N ALA A 53 -8.51 7.98 5.79
CA ALA A 53 -9.86 7.47 6.12
C ALA A 53 -10.85 7.54 4.96
N SER A 54 -10.72 8.51 4.06
CA SER A 54 -11.64 8.66 2.93
C SER A 54 -11.59 7.50 1.92
N LEU A 55 -10.55 6.67 1.98
CA LEU A 55 -10.39 5.52 1.08
C LEU A 55 -10.93 4.21 1.65
N GLU A 56 -11.45 4.23 2.87
CA GLU A 56 -11.91 2.99 3.53
C GLU A 56 -12.88 2.19 2.68
N SER A 57 -13.93 2.84 2.17
CA SER A 57 -14.94 2.16 1.36
C SER A 57 -14.38 1.63 0.04
N ASP A 58 -13.53 2.40 -0.61
CA ASP A 58 -12.91 1.99 -1.88
C ASP A 58 -12.05 0.75 -1.69
N LEU A 59 -11.25 0.72 -0.62
CA LEU A 59 -10.38 -0.42 -0.33
C LEU A 59 -11.18 -1.66 0.09
N LYS A 60 -12.20 -1.50 0.90
CA LYS A 60 -13.10 -2.61 1.27
C LYS A 60 -13.81 -3.17 0.04
N ASN A 61 -14.27 -2.31 -0.87
CA ASN A 61 -14.91 -2.74 -2.11
C ASN A 61 -13.93 -3.47 -3.04
N ALA A 62 -12.64 -3.18 -2.94
CA ALA A 62 -11.60 -3.86 -3.69
C ALA A 62 -11.15 -5.18 -3.04
N GLY A 63 -11.74 -5.57 -1.92
CA GLY A 63 -11.45 -6.83 -1.24
C GLY A 63 -10.43 -6.75 -0.13
N ALA A 64 -9.95 -5.55 0.23
CA ALA A 64 -8.99 -5.38 1.31
C ALA A 64 -9.66 -5.41 2.68
N GLN A 65 -8.89 -5.82 3.69
CA GLN A 65 -9.28 -5.71 5.10
C GLN A 65 -8.71 -4.41 5.65
N TRP A 66 -9.51 -3.35 5.60
CA TRP A 66 -9.09 -2.03 6.07
C TRP A 66 -9.18 -1.95 7.60
N VAL A 67 -8.12 -1.46 8.24
CA VAL A 67 -8.07 -1.26 9.69
C VAL A 67 -7.56 0.15 10.01
N ASP A 68 -8.06 0.73 11.09
CA ASP A 68 -7.68 2.08 11.52
C ASP A 68 -6.52 1.99 12.52
N GLU A 69 -5.31 1.83 11.99
CA GLU A 69 -4.08 1.76 12.78
C GLU A 69 -3.02 2.68 12.18
N GLU A 70 -2.08 3.13 13.00
CA GLU A 70 -1.04 4.06 12.53
C GLU A 70 -0.11 3.45 11.49
N VAL A 71 0.12 2.13 11.57
CA VAL A 71 0.90 1.40 10.57
C VAL A 71 0.41 -0.04 10.52
N VAL A 72 0.30 -0.57 9.29
CA VAL A 72 -0.08 -1.96 9.05
C VAL A 72 0.93 -2.57 8.10
N VAL A 73 1.44 -3.75 8.46
CA VAL A 73 2.34 -4.53 7.61
C VAL A 73 1.68 -5.87 7.29
N ASP A 74 1.59 -6.20 6.01
CA ASP A 74 1.03 -7.46 5.55
C ASP A 74 1.81 -7.97 4.34
N ASN A 75 2.61 -9.01 4.54
CA ASN A 75 3.36 -9.71 3.48
C ASN A 75 4.11 -8.74 2.54
N GLY A 76 4.96 -7.91 3.09
CA GLY A 76 5.78 -6.97 2.34
C GLY A 76 5.10 -5.64 1.99
N LEU A 77 3.82 -5.46 2.31
CA LEU A 77 3.13 -4.19 2.12
C LEU A 77 3.02 -3.45 3.45
N THR A 78 3.58 -2.25 3.51
CA THR A 78 3.49 -1.36 4.68
C THR A 78 2.61 -0.18 4.34
N THR A 79 1.58 0.09 5.15
CA THR A 79 0.66 1.21 4.93
C THR A 79 0.46 2.02 6.21
N SER A 80 0.21 3.32 6.05
CA SER A 80 -0.16 4.24 7.12
C SER A 80 -1.22 5.23 6.64
N ARG A 81 -1.83 5.97 7.57
CA ARG A 81 -3.04 6.75 7.29
C ARG A 81 -2.76 8.14 6.74
N SER A 82 -1.77 8.84 7.32
CA SER A 82 -1.49 10.24 6.99
C SER A 82 -0.10 10.62 7.48
N PRO A 83 0.39 11.84 7.14
CA PRO A 83 1.69 12.30 7.63
C PRO A 83 1.85 12.26 9.15
N ASP A 84 0.77 12.28 9.92
CA ASP A 84 0.84 12.17 11.39
C ASP A 84 1.40 10.81 11.83
N ASP A 85 1.34 9.80 10.98
CA ASP A 85 1.84 8.45 11.26
C ASP A 85 3.27 8.22 10.77
N LEU A 86 3.97 9.25 10.26
CA LEU A 86 5.28 9.09 9.61
C LEU A 86 6.34 8.41 10.47
N ASP A 87 6.38 8.68 11.77
CA ASP A 87 7.39 8.06 12.65
C ASP A 87 7.24 6.53 12.65
N ALA A 88 6.02 6.04 12.83
CA ALA A 88 5.73 4.62 12.82
C ALA A 88 5.93 4.02 11.42
N PHE A 89 5.49 4.74 10.38
CA PHE A 89 5.64 4.33 8.98
C PHE A 89 7.11 4.17 8.61
N ASN A 90 7.94 5.16 8.92
CA ASN A 90 9.36 5.13 8.59
C ASN A 90 10.10 4.03 9.34
N ALA A 91 9.77 3.80 10.61
CA ALA A 91 10.39 2.73 11.39
C ALA A 91 10.10 1.36 10.76
N LYS A 92 8.86 1.11 10.36
CA LYS A 92 8.49 -0.15 9.70
C LYS A 92 9.07 -0.26 8.29
N LEU A 93 9.15 0.84 7.55
CA LEU A 93 9.75 0.84 6.22
C LEU A 93 11.23 0.42 6.29
N VAL A 94 11.99 0.96 7.23
CA VAL A 94 13.39 0.59 7.43
C VAL A 94 13.51 -0.90 7.78
N GLU A 95 12.66 -1.39 8.69
CA GLU A 95 12.63 -2.79 9.09
C GLU A 95 12.35 -3.71 7.89
N GLU A 96 11.34 -3.38 7.07
CA GLU A 96 10.96 -4.17 5.90
C GLU A 96 12.05 -4.17 4.83
N LEU A 97 12.70 -3.04 4.59
CA LEU A 97 13.82 -2.95 3.64
C LEU A 97 15.01 -3.80 4.11
N SER A 98 15.24 -3.88 5.41
CA SER A 98 16.31 -4.71 5.98
C SER A 98 16.03 -6.21 5.82
N GLU A 99 14.77 -6.61 5.85
CA GLU A 99 14.36 -8.00 5.62
C GLU A 99 14.48 -8.41 4.15
N GLY A 100 14.28 -7.45 3.22
CA GLY A 100 14.39 -7.71 1.79
C GLY A 100 13.14 -8.36 1.20
N LYS A 101 13.30 -9.46 0.44
CA LYS A 101 12.21 -10.14 -0.23
C LYS A 101 11.26 -10.84 0.75
N HIS A 102 9.97 -10.80 0.41
CA HIS A 102 8.90 -11.50 1.11
C HIS A 102 8.29 -12.56 0.16
N GLU A 103 8.57 -13.83 0.40
CA GLU A 103 8.14 -14.92 -0.47
C GLU A 103 6.61 -15.04 -0.57
N ASP A 104 5.88 -14.60 0.45
CA ASP A 104 4.41 -14.62 0.46
C ASP A 104 3.78 -13.43 -0.27
N GLN A 105 4.58 -12.46 -0.72
CA GLN A 105 4.09 -11.28 -1.42
C GLN A 105 3.72 -11.64 -2.86
N THR A 106 2.46 -11.43 -3.22
CA THR A 106 1.96 -11.76 -4.56
C THR A 106 1.13 -10.61 -5.11
N ALA A 107 1.04 -10.55 -6.42
CA ALA A 107 0.19 -9.58 -7.09
C ALA A 107 -1.29 -10.03 -7.10
#